data_68e20a5f567b073cb695e65e21f51f8b
#
_entry.id   68e20a5f567b073cb695e65e21f51f8b
#
_cell.length_a   1.000
_cell.length_b   1.000
_cell.length_c   1.000
_cell.angle_alpha   90.00
_cell.angle_beta   90.00
_cell.angle_gamma   90.00
#
_symmetry.space_group_name_H-M   'P 1'
#
loop_
_entity.id
_entity.type
_entity.pdbx_description
1 polymer ?
#
loop_
_entity_poly.entity_id
_entity_poly.type
_entity_poly.pdbx_seq_one_letter_code
_entity_poly.pdbx_strand_id
1 'polypeptide(L)'
;IIDSAIIGVLCFIGLTIMNMPYNIMISVLVGVTNIIPFFGPIIGAIPSTALMLFIDPKKAIILLIFIVILQQFDGNILGPKILGDSTGLPGFWVLVSLFFFGNLFGFIGMVIAVPTFALLYTFTRESVVQRLRKKKLPVDTDYYMEDVEHLYKKNEKRIPLTPEQLDAMVIPSADEVNEVNREDDPEIVDDHNENKDQ
;
A
#
# COMPACT_ATOMS: atom_id res chain seq x y z
N ILE A 1 -0.54 3.54 -11.85
CA ILE A 1 -0.75 3.64 -13.32
C ILE A 1 -2.00 2.87 -13.74
N ILE A 2 -2.15 1.57 -13.39
CA ILE A 2 -3.36 0.79 -13.75
C ILE A 2 -4.61 1.45 -13.17
N ASP A 3 -4.58 1.81 -11.92
CA ASP A 3 -5.62 2.54 -11.22
C ASP A 3 -6.02 3.83 -11.96
N SER A 4 -5.05 4.66 -12.26
CA SER A 4 -5.24 5.93 -12.99
C SER A 4 -5.86 5.74 -14.38
N ALA A 5 -5.48 4.65 -15.07
CA ALA A 5 -6.10 4.30 -16.34
C ALA A 5 -7.57 3.89 -16.17
N ILE A 6 -7.88 3.10 -15.14
CA ILE A 6 -9.25 2.69 -14.83
C ILE A 6 -10.10 3.91 -14.48
N ILE A 7 -9.61 4.80 -13.62
CA ILE A 7 -10.31 6.04 -13.25
C ILE A 7 -10.53 6.94 -14.46
N GLY A 8 -9.54 7.09 -15.35
CA GLY A 8 -9.68 7.84 -16.59
C GLY A 8 -10.79 7.28 -17.49
N VAL A 9 -10.84 5.95 -17.65
CA VAL A 9 -11.89 5.28 -18.45
C VAL A 9 -13.26 5.42 -17.81
N LEU A 10 -13.38 5.20 -16.49
CA LEU A 10 -14.64 5.37 -15.75
C LEU A 10 -15.13 6.82 -15.83
N CYS A 11 -14.22 7.79 -15.69
CA CYS A 11 -14.50 9.19 -15.84
C CYS A 11 -15.05 9.49 -17.25
N PHE A 12 -14.39 8.98 -18.30
CA PHE A 12 -14.84 9.15 -19.68
C PHE A 12 -16.24 8.57 -19.92
N ILE A 13 -16.50 7.36 -19.46
CA ILE A 13 -17.81 6.71 -19.58
C ILE A 13 -18.88 7.53 -18.86
N GLY A 14 -18.65 7.92 -17.62
CA GLY A 14 -19.58 8.71 -16.83
C GLY A 14 -19.90 10.05 -17.46
N LEU A 15 -18.88 10.82 -17.87
CA LEU A 15 -19.06 12.11 -18.53
C LEU A 15 -19.76 11.99 -19.89
N THR A 16 -19.55 10.90 -20.62
CA THR A 16 -20.24 10.63 -21.89
C THR A 16 -21.72 10.35 -21.66
N ILE A 17 -22.07 9.52 -20.68
CA ILE A 17 -23.48 9.24 -20.29
C ILE A 17 -24.19 10.53 -19.87
N MET A 18 -23.48 11.43 -19.16
CA MET A 18 -24.03 12.71 -18.69
C MET A 18 -24.05 13.78 -19.78
N ASN A 19 -23.66 13.48 -21.01
CA ASN A 19 -23.55 14.45 -22.12
C ASN A 19 -22.76 15.69 -21.74
N MET A 20 -21.63 15.53 -21.05
CA MET A 20 -20.77 16.63 -20.67
C MET A 20 -19.91 17.09 -21.85
N PRO A 21 -19.76 18.40 -22.08
CA PRO A 21 -18.82 18.92 -23.06
C PRO A 21 -17.38 18.63 -22.60
N TYR A 22 -16.46 18.47 -23.55
CA TYR A 22 -15.03 18.21 -23.31
C TYR A 22 -14.75 16.96 -22.47
N ASN A 23 -15.64 15.95 -22.53
CA ASN A 23 -15.53 14.69 -21.76
C ASN A 23 -14.17 14.01 -21.91
N ILE A 24 -13.62 13.95 -23.14
CA ILE A 24 -12.29 13.33 -23.39
C ILE A 24 -11.20 14.12 -22.66
N MET A 25 -11.19 15.46 -22.80
CA MET A 25 -10.15 16.29 -22.19
C MET A 25 -10.18 16.20 -20.65
N ILE A 26 -11.39 16.28 -20.07
CA ILE A 26 -11.57 16.18 -18.61
C ILE A 26 -11.16 14.80 -18.10
N SER A 27 -11.58 13.73 -18.77
CA SER A 27 -11.27 12.37 -18.33
C SER A 27 -9.77 12.04 -18.45
N VAL A 28 -9.11 12.50 -19.51
CA VAL A 28 -7.66 12.37 -19.64
C VAL A 28 -6.94 13.17 -18.55
N LEU A 29 -7.37 14.40 -18.28
CA LEU A 29 -6.78 15.22 -17.23
C LEU A 29 -6.94 14.56 -15.86
N VAL A 30 -8.15 14.12 -15.51
CA VAL A 30 -8.43 13.43 -14.24
C VAL A 30 -7.64 12.13 -14.14
N GLY A 31 -7.61 11.30 -15.20
CA GLY A 31 -6.88 10.05 -15.24
C GLY A 31 -5.37 10.24 -15.09
N VAL A 32 -4.78 11.19 -15.82
CA VAL A 32 -3.34 11.46 -15.75
C VAL A 32 -2.94 12.01 -14.39
N THR A 33 -3.71 12.95 -13.85
CA THR A 33 -3.40 13.49 -12.52
C THR A 33 -3.55 12.47 -11.41
N ASN A 34 -4.46 11.48 -11.57
CA ASN A 34 -4.64 10.39 -10.59
C ASN A 34 -3.43 9.47 -10.43
N ILE A 35 -2.39 9.61 -11.26
CA ILE A 35 -1.11 8.92 -11.05
C ILE A 35 -0.47 9.33 -9.72
N ILE A 36 -0.75 10.55 -9.24
CA ILE A 36 -0.25 11.06 -7.96
C ILE A 36 -1.27 10.74 -6.87
N PRO A 37 -0.99 9.82 -5.94
CA PRO A 37 -1.90 9.50 -4.85
C PRO A 37 -2.28 10.75 -4.04
N PHE A 38 -3.52 10.84 -3.59
CA PHE A 38 -4.12 11.92 -2.80
C PHE A 38 -4.22 13.29 -3.50
N PHE A 39 -3.16 13.75 -4.18
CA PHE A 39 -3.13 15.06 -4.83
C PHE A 39 -3.70 15.02 -6.24
N GLY A 40 -3.57 13.89 -6.94
CA GLY A 40 -4.04 13.76 -8.31
C GLY A 40 -5.49 14.14 -8.52
N PRO A 41 -6.43 13.61 -7.73
CA PRO A 41 -7.83 13.97 -7.80
C PRO A 41 -8.11 15.47 -7.70
N ILE A 42 -7.43 16.14 -6.79
CA ILE A 42 -7.59 17.59 -6.55
C ILE A 42 -7.02 18.38 -7.73
N ILE A 43 -5.82 18.00 -8.20
CA ILE A 43 -5.15 18.65 -9.34
C ILE A 43 -5.97 18.50 -10.62
N GLY A 44 -6.66 17.37 -10.81
CA GLY A 44 -7.55 17.17 -11.96
C GLY A 44 -8.91 17.85 -11.82
N ALA A 45 -9.50 17.81 -10.63
CA ALA A 45 -10.83 18.35 -10.37
C ALA A 45 -10.88 19.90 -10.50
N ILE A 46 -9.90 20.60 -9.94
CA ILE A 46 -9.89 22.07 -9.91
C ILE A 46 -9.95 22.68 -11.33
N PRO A 47 -9.00 22.38 -12.24
CA PRO A 47 -9.01 22.99 -13.57
C PRO A 47 -10.20 22.50 -14.42
N SER A 48 -10.60 21.23 -14.25
CA SER A 48 -11.76 20.68 -14.97
C SER A 48 -13.06 21.39 -14.56
N THR A 49 -13.27 21.59 -13.27
CA THR A 49 -14.45 22.27 -12.75
C THR A 49 -14.43 23.77 -13.11
N ALA A 50 -13.24 24.39 -13.01
CA ALA A 50 -13.09 25.81 -13.41
C ALA A 50 -13.41 26.01 -14.89
N LEU A 51 -12.87 25.15 -15.77
CA LEU A 51 -13.21 25.20 -17.19
C LEU A 51 -14.72 25.07 -17.41
N MET A 52 -15.36 24.13 -16.76
CA MET A 52 -16.79 23.89 -16.90
C MET A 52 -17.61 25.06 -16.35
N LEU A 53 -17.16 25.73 -15.30
CA LEU A 53 -17.82 26.87 -14.69
C LEU A 53 -17.95 28.06 -15.67
N PHE A 54 -16.95 28.27 -16.54
CA PHE A 54 -16.99 29.29 -17.56
C PHE A 54 -17.94 28.96 -18.72
N ILE A 55 -18.25 27.67 -18.93
CA ILE A 55 -19.10 27.20 -20.03
C ILE A 55 -20.55 27.07 -19.58
N ASP A 56 -20.79 26.32 -18.51
CA ASP A 56 -22.09 26.07 -17.93
C ASP A 56 -21.96 25.82 -16.40
N PRO A 57 -22.33 26.80 -15.57
CA PRO A 57 -22.25 26.69 -14.13
C PRO A 57 -23.02 25.49 -13.53
N LYS A 58 -24.18 25.14 -14.14
CA LYS A 58 -24.95 23.97 -13.67
C LYS A 58 -24.20 22.67 -13.92
N LYS A 59 -23.61 22.52 -15.10
CA LYS A 59 -22.79 21.37 -15.45
C LYS A 59 -21.51 21.32 -14.62
N ALA A 60 -20.93 22.47 -14.22
CA ALA A 60 -19.78 22.50 -13.33
C ALA A 60 -20.08 21.89 -11.96
N ILE A 61 -21.24 22.18 -11.37
CA ILE A 61 -21.66 21.60 -10.11
C ILE A 61 -21.86 20.08 -10.24
N ILE A 62 -22.52 19.65 -11.32
CA ILE A 62 -22.75 18.23 -11.60
C ILE A 62 -21.41 17.49 -11.79
N LEU A 63 -20.47 18.10 -12.52
CA LEU A 63 -19.12 17.57 -12.71
C LEU A 63 -18.37 17.40 -11.39
N LEU A 64 -18.44 18.42 -10.52
CA LEU A 64 -17.78 18.36 -9.21
C LEU A 64 -18.34 17.23 -8.35
N ILE A 65 -19.67 17.11 -8.28
CA ILE A 65 -20.32 16.00 -7.55
C ILE A 65 -19.91 14.64 -8.12
N PHE A 66 -19.92 14.53 -9.46
CA PHE A 66 -19.50 13.30 -10.13
C PHE A 66 -18.05 12.93 -9.82
N ILE A 67 -17.11 13.88 -9.88
CA ILE A 67 -15.71 13.64 -9.53
C ILE A 67 -15.59 13.21 -8.08
N VAL A 68 -16.31 13.83 -7.14
CA VAL A 68 -16.29 13.43 -5.72
C VAL A 68 -16.78 11.99 -5.56
N ILE A 69 -17.87 11.60 -6.22
CA ILE A 69 -18.38 10.21 -6.19
C ILE A 69 -17.34 9.25 -6.77
N LEU A 70 -16.73 9.61 -7.90
CA LEU A 70 -15.69 8.82 -8.54
C LEU A 70 -14.48 8.61 -7.61
N GLN A 71 -14.08 9.64 -6.86
CA GLN A 71 -12.98 9.54 -5.89
C GLN A 71 -13.35 8.70 -4.67
N GLN A 72 -14.61 8.74 -4.22
CA GLN A 72 -15.07 7.83 -3.17
C GLN A 72 -15.04 6.37 -3.64
N PHE A 73 -15.40 6.12 -4.89
CA PHE A 73 -15.30 4.80 -5.48
C PHE A 73 -13.83 4.34 -5.60
N ASP A 74 -12.95 5.24 -6.02
CA ASP A 74 -11.51 4.99 -6.09
C ASP A 74 -10.93 4.61 -4.72
N GLY A 75 -11.08 5.48 -3.75
CA GLY A 75 -10.51 5.30 -2.42
C GLY A 75 -11.07 4.11 -1.63
N ASN A 76 -12.37 3.79 -1.79
CA ASN A 76 -13.00 2.75 -0.98
C ASN A 76 -13.10 1.37 -1.67
N ILE A 77 -13.03 1.33 -3.01
CA ILE A 77 -13.23 0.09 -3.76
C ILE A 77 -12.01 -0.24 -4.62
N LEU A 78 -11.54 0.68 -5.46
CA LEU A 78 -10.42 0.42 -6.36
C LEU A 78 -9.10 0.37 -5.61
N GLY A 79 -8.84 1.35 -4.76
CA GLY A 79 -7.62 1.41 -3.95
C GLY A 79 -7.34 0.11 -3.20
N PRO A 80 -8.25 -0.39 -2.34
CA PRO A 80 -8.06 -1.67 -1.65
C PRO A 80 -7.94 -2.87 -2.58
N LYS A 81 -8.66 -2.89 -3.72
CA LYS A 81 -8.62 -4.01 -4.66
C LYS A 81 -7.36 -4.03 -5.54
N ILE A 82 -6.82 -2.88 -5.89
CA ILE A 82 -5.66 -2.76 -6.81
C ILE A 82 -4.35 -2.74 -6.02
N LEU A 83 -4.29 -1.95 -4.94
CA LEU A 83 -3.10 -1.88 -4.10
C LEU A 83 -3.05 -3.05 -3.13
N GLY A 84 -4.21 -3.56 -2.67
CA GLY A 84 -4.31 -4.66 -1.70
C GLY A 84 -3.39 -4.44 -0.50
N ASP A 85 -3.07 -5.49 0.21
CA ASP A 85 -2.02 -5.51 1.25
C ASP A 85 -0.60 -5.48 0.64
N SER A 86 -0.51 -5.33 -0.69
CA SER A 86 0.71 -5.58 -1.48
C SER A 86 1.82 -4.55 -1.25
N THR A 87 1.52 -3.33 -0.84
CA THR A 87 2.56 -2.31 -0.61
C THR A 87 3.09 -2.31 0.82
N GLY A 88 2.33 -2.83 1.77
CA GLY A 88 2.72 -2.88 3.19
C GLY A 88 3.11 -1.51 3.80
N LEU A 89 2.90 -0.42 3.05
CA LEU A 89 3.22 0.93 3.46
C LEU A 89 2.01 1.58 4.15
N PRO A 90 2.11 1.95 5.43
CA PRO A 90 1.14 2.81 6.06
C PRO A 90 0.95 4.13 5.30
N GLY A 91 -0.28 4.63 5.18
CA GLY A 91 -0.61 5.85 4.42
C GLY A 91 0.22 7.07 4.81
N PHE A 92 0.64 7.16 6.07
CA PHE A 92 1.56 8.19 6.54
C PHE A 92 2.88 8.22 5.75
N TRP A 93 3.49 7.06 5.51
CA TRP A 93 4.75 6.97 4.76
C TRP A 93 4.57 7.29 3.28
N VAL A 94 3.38 7.05 2.74
CA VAL A 94 3.04 7.49 1.38
C VAL A 94 3.06 9.01 1.30
N LEU A 95 2.43 9.72 2.24
CA LEU A 95 2.48 11.18 2.29
C LEU A 95 3.91 11.71 2.45
N VAL A 96 4.68 11.14 3.38
CA VAL A 96 6.08 11.52 3.59
C VAL A 96 6.89 11.36 2.31
N SER A 97 6.71 10.24 1.59
CA SER A 97 7.42 9.99 0.33
C SER A 97 7.07 11.03 -0.74
N LEU A 98 5.78 11.38 -0.88
CA LEU A 98 5.32 12.37 -1.84
C LEU A 98 5.91 13.76 -1.56
N PHE A 99 5.91 14.20 -0.30
CA PHE A 99 6.52 15.48 0.06
C PHE A 99 8.03 15.49 -0.16
N PHE A 100 8.72 14.41 0.23
CA PHE A 100 10.17 14.33 0.10
C PHE A 100 10.61 14.32 -1.37
N PHE A 101 10.09 13.38 -2.16
CA PHE A 101 10.45 13.27 -3.58
C PHE A 101 9.86 14.38 -4.43
N GLY A 102 8.68 14.89 -4.06
CA GLY A 102 8.06 16.04 -4.72
C GLY A 102 8.90 17.31 -4.57
N ASN A 103 9.48 17.54 -3.40
CA ASN A 103 10.37 18.69 -3.18
C ASN A 103 11.72 18.56 -3.91
N LEU A 104 12.25 17.33 -4.04
CA LEU A 104 13.53 17.09 -4.70
C LEU A 104 13.43 17.10 -6.23
N PHE A 105 12.40 16.47 -6.79
CA PHE A 105 12.28 16.18 -8.22
C PHE A 105 10.97 16.69 -8.84
N GLY A 106 10.19 17.50 -8.10
CA GLY A 106 8.92 18.05 -8.57
C GLY A 106 7.90 16.96 -8.92
N PHE A 107 7.14 17.18 -10.00
CA PHE A 107 6.09 16.27 -10.47
C PHE A 107 6.59 14.84 -10.73
N ILE A 108 7.77 14.69 -11.37
CA ILE A 108 8.37 13.38 -11.64
C ILE A 108 8.70 12.67 -10.33
N GLY A 109 9.20 13.42 -9.34
CA GLY A 109 9.45 12.89 -8.01
C GLY A 109 8.20 12.32 -7.34
N MET A 110 7.06 13.00 -7.44
CA MET A 110 5.79 12.51 -6.89
C MET A 110 5.34 11.20 -7.54
N VAL A 111 5.53 11.04 -8.85
CA VAL A 111 5.17 9.80 -9.56
C VAL A 111 6.01 8.61 -9.12
N ILE A 112 7.30 8.79 -8.91
CA ILE A 112 8.22 7.71 -8.50
C ILE A 112 8.31 7.54 -6.97
N ALA A 113 7.72 8.46 -6.18
CA ALA A 113 7.86 8.50 -4.73
C ALA A 113 7.42 7.19 -4.06
N VAL A 114 6.19 6.75 -4.35
CA VAL A 114 5.61 5.58 -3.69
C VAL A 114 6.38 4.29 -3.99
N PRO A 115 6.68 3.93 -5.26
CA PRO A 115 7.45 2.72 -5.54
C PRO A 115 8.87 2.76 -4.96
N THR A 116 9.54 3.91 -5.03
CA THR A 116 10.89 4.06 -4.47
C THR A 116 10.89 3.92 -2.96
N PHE A 117 9.94 4.59 -2.30
CA PHE A 117 9.85 4.53 -0.84
C PHE A 117 9.40 3.14 -0.35
N ALA A 118 8.53 2.45 -1.10
CA ALA A 118 8.14 1.07 -0.81
C ALA A 118 9.35 0.12 -0.78
N LEU A 119 10.23 0.25 -1.77
CA LEU A 119 11.48 -0.52 -1.79
C LEU A 119 12.36 -0.21 -0.58
N LEU A 120 12.58 1.07 -0.27
CA LEU A 120 13.38 1.48 0.89
C LEU A 120 12.78 0.96 2.20
N TYR A 121 11.46 1.04 2.34
CA TYR A 121 10.75 0.55 3.51
C TYR A 121 10.90 -0.96 3.67
N THR A 122 10.72 -1.72 2.59
CA THR A 122 10.87 -3.18 2.58
C THR A 122 12.30 -3.59 2.96
N PHE A 123 13.32 -2.99 2.36
CA PHE A 123 14.71 -3.24 2.72
C PHE A 123 15.01 -2.93 4.19
N THR A 124 14.47 -1.82 4.70
CA THR A 124 14.65 -1.43 6.10
C THR A 124 13.96 -2.43 7.02
N ARG A 125 12.70 -2.81 6.71
CA ARG A 125 11.93 -3.78 7.47
C ARG A 125 12.63 -5.13 7.52
N GLU A 126 13.05 -5.65 6.38
CA GLU A 126 13.77 -6.94 6.29
C GLU A 126 15.09 -6.90 7.09
N SER A 127 15.84 -5.81 7.00
CA SER A 127 17.08 -5.63 7.76
C SER A 127 16.83 -5.62 9.26
N VAL A 128 15.75 -4.98 9.71
CA VAL A 128 15.34 -4.94 11.13
C VAL A 128 14.90 -6.34 11.58
N VAL A 129 14.04 -6.99 10.81
CA VAL A 129 13.55 -8.35 11.11
C VAL A 129 14.71 -9.33 11.23
N GLN A 130 15.67 -9.30 10.31
CA GLN A 130 16.86 -10.17 10.38
C GLN A 130 17.72 -9.90 11.62
N ARG A 131 17.86 -8.63 12.02
CA ARG A 131 18.61 -8.27 13.24
C ARG A 131 17.88 -8.71 14.51
N LEU A 132 16.55 -8.60 14.55
CA LEU A 132 15.72 -9.08 15.67
C LEU A 132 15.82 -10.58 15.79
N ARG A 133 15.70 -11.34 14.69
CA ARG A 133 15.86 -12.79 14.67
C ARG A 133 17.23 -13.23 15.19
N LYS A 134 18.33 -12.57 14.73
CA LYS A 134 19.69 -12.87 15.23
C LYS A 134 19.84 -12.65 16.74
N LYS A 135 19.07 -11.71 17.30
CA LYS A 135 19.05 -11.43 18.75
C LYS A 135 18.01 -12.24 19.52
N LYS A 136 17.28 -13.15 18.85
CA LYS A 136 16.17 -13.94 19.43
C LYS A 136 15.08 -13.03 20.06
N LEU A 137 14.78 -11.90 19.43
CA LEU A 137 13.75 -10.99 19.88
C LEU A 137 12.48 -11.18 19.02
N PRO A 138 11.27 -11.01 19.60
CA PRO A 138 10.03 -11.09 18.87
C PRO A 138 10.01 -10.12 17.69
N VAL A 139 9.46 -10.55 16.56
CA VAL A 139 9.35 -9.75 15.33
C VAL A 139 7.99 -9.04 15.25
N ASP A 140 7.02 -9.53 16.03
CA ASP A 140 5.67 -8.99 16.04
C ASP A 140 5.62 -7.63 16.73
N THR A 141 5.04 -6.65 16.03
CA THR A 141 4.89 -5.28 16.55
C THR A 141 3.87 -5.23 17.69
N ASP A 142 2.87 -6.10 17.66
CA ASP A 142 1.80 -6.12 18.67
C ASP A 142 2.36 -6.48 20.05
N TYR A 143 3.37 -7.34 20.09
CA TYR A 143 4.10 -7.65 21.34
C TYR A 143 4.66 -6.42 22.02
N TYR A 144 5.26 -5.50 21.26
CA TYR A 144 5.82 -4.26 21.82
C TYR A 144 4.76 -3.22 22.15
N MET A 145 3.62 -3.25 21.43
CA MET A 145 2.50 -2.34 21.69
C MET A 145 1.71 -2.73 22.94
N GLU A 146 1.52 -4.02 23.17
CA GLU A 146 0.87 -4.54 24.38
C GLU A 146 1.66 -4.18 25.64
N ASP A 147 2.99 -4.29 25.58
CA ASP A 147 3.89 -3.90 26.68
C ASP A 147 3.82 -2.40 26.99
N VAL A 148 3.68 -1.56 25.96
CA VAL A 148 3.50 -0.11 26.11
C VAL A 148 2.12 0.22 26.70
N GLU A 149 1.07 -0.44 26.29
CA GLU A 149 -0.29 -0.22 26.81
C GLU A 149 -0.38 -0.61 28.30
N HIS A 150 0.27 -1.70 28.69
CA HIS A 150 0.37 -2.10 30.10
C HIS A 150 1.16 -1.10 30.94
N LEU A 151 2.20 -0.49 30.39
CA LEU A 151 2.96 0.56 31.08
C LEU A 151 2.14 1.84 31.32
N TYR A 152 1.22 2.17 30.40
CA TYR A 152 0.33 3.31 30.56
C TYR A 152 -0.86 3.01 31.49
N LYS A 153 -1.36 1.78 31.52
CA LYS A 153 -2.52 1.39 32.34
C LYS A 153 -2.16 1.08 33.79
N LYS A 154 -0.95 0.67 34.08
CA LYS A 154 -0.53 0.29 35.43
C LYS A 154 0.90 0.78 35.65
N ASN A 155 1.09 1.57 36.67
CA ASN A 155 2.37 2.02 37.22
C ASN A 155 3.13 0.84 37.88
N GLU A 156 3.04 -0.36 37.31
CA GLU A 156 3.63 -1.59 37.83
C GLU A 156 4.96 -1.93 37.14
N LYS A 157 5.91 -2.35 37.95
CA LYS A 157 7.24 -2.78 37.55
C LYS A 157 7.13 -3.83 36.42
N ARG A 158 7.88 -3.65 35.33
CA ARG A 158 8.05 -4.64 34.27
C ARG A 158 8.36 -5.99 34.92
N ILE A 159 7.50 -6.98 34.68
CA ILE A 159 7.81 -8.35 34.98
C ILE A 159 8.70 -8.83 33.83
N PRO A 160 9.98 -9.14 34.05
CA PRO A 160 10.81 -9.70 32.99
C PRO A 160 10.19 -11.00 32.53
N LEU A 161 10.05 -11.15 31.21
CA LEU A 161 9.61 -12.41 30.62
C LEU A 161 10.52 -13.54 31.06
N THR A 162 9.95 -14.67 31.44
CA THR A 162 10.73 -15.86 31.73
C THR A 162 11.42 -16.35 30.45
N PRO A 163 12.60 -17.00 30.54
CA PRO A 163 13.27 -17.57 29.38
C PRO A 163 12.35 -18.47 28.54
N GLU A 164 11.47 -19.19 29.18
CA GLU A 164 10.51 -20.11 28.56
C GLU A 164 9.44 -19.38 27.73
N GLN A 165 9.01 -18.19 28.17
CA GLN A 165 8.09 -17.33 27.41
C GLN A 165 8.77 -16.65 26.24
N LEU A 166 10.07 -16.33 26.37
CA LEU A 166 10.86 -15.78 25.30
C LEU A 166 11.08 -16.82 24.17
N ASP A 167 11.38 -18.05 24.54
CA ASP A 167 11.58 -19.15 23.59
C ASP A 167 10.28 -19.52 22.87
N ALA A 168 9.14 -19.46 23.54
CA ALA A 168 7.83 -19.67 22.91
C ALA A 168 7.40 -18.55 21.95
N MET A 169 7.97 -17.34 22.08
CA MET A 169 7.69 -16.18 21.21
C MET A 169 8.70 -16.04 20.05
N VAL A 170 9.76 -16.80 20.03
CA VAL A 170 10.72 -16.83 18.93
C VAL A 170 10.05 -17.52 17.75
N ILE A 171 9.82 -16.80 16.67
CA ILE A 171 9.37 -17.38 15.41
C ILE A 171 10.46 -18.36 14.94
N PRO A 172 10.10 -19.62 14.60
CA PRO A 172 11.07 -20.60 14.12
C PRO A 172 11.92 -20.04 13.00
N SER A 173 13.17 -20.42 12.94
CA SER A 173 14.05 -20.04 11.83
C SER A 173 13.50 -20.58 10.51
N ALA A 174 13.86 -19.97 9.39
CA ALA A 174 13.40 -20.43 8.09
C ALA A 174 13.76 -21.91 7.84
N ASP A 175 14.83 -22.39 8.48
CA ASP A 175 15.28 -23.78 8.40
C ASP A 175 14.36 -24.71 9.20
N GLU A 176 13.91 -24.29 10.38
CA GLU A 176 12.96 -25.02 11.22
C GLU A 176 11.56 -25.08 10.59
N VAL A 177 11.11 -23.99 9.95
CA VAL A 177 9.85 -23.96 9.20
C VAL A 177 9.90 -24.90 7.99
N ASN A 178 11.05 -24.99 7.33
CA ASN A 178 11.24 -25.91 6.21
C ASN A 178 11.32 -27.38 6.65
N GLU A 179 11.79 -27.67 7.84
CA GLU A 179 11.77 -29.04 8.40
C GLU A 179 10.33 -29.47 8.73
N VAL A 180 9.56 -28.62 9.40
CA VAL A 180 8.14 -28.89 9.70
C VAL A 180 7.32 -29.11 8.42
N ASN A 181 7.52 -28.28 7.39
CA ASN A 181 6.83 -28.44 6.10
C ASN A 181 7.29 -29.69 5.31
N ARG A 182 8.44 -30.28 5.62
CA ARG A 182 8.88 -31.55 5.03
C ARG A 182 8.28 -32.77 5.69
N GLU A 183 7.94 -32.68 6.97
CA GLU A 183 7.25 -33.76 7.68
C GLU A 183 5.77 -33.87 7.32
N ASP A 184 5.14 -32.74 6.93
CA ASP A 184 3.72 -32.71 6.54
C ASP A 184 3.47 -33.04 5.05
N ASP A 185 4.51 -33.15 4.21
CA ASP A 185 4.40 -33.51 2.78
C ASP A 185 5.17 -34.80 2.47
N PRO A 186 4.54 -35.97 2.64
CA PRO A 186 5.19 -37.27 2.41
C PRO A 186 5.41 -37.62 0.93
N GLU A 187 5.06 -36.77 -0.04
CA GLU A 187 5.25 -37.03 -1.46
C GLU A 187 6.61 -36.60 -2.04
N ILE A 188 7.52 -36.02 -1.24
CA ILE A 188 8.89 -35.72 -1.67
C ILE A 188 9.88 -36.71 -1.01
N VAL A 189 9.62 -38.01 -1.15
CA VAL A 189 10.58 -39.02 -0.82
C VAL A 189 11.17 -39.60 -2.11
N ASP A 190 12.40 -39.17 -2.39
CA ASP A 190 13.46 -39.92 -3.10
C ASP A 190 13.16 -40.57 -4.47
N ASP A 191 13.35 -39.75 -5.52
CA ASP A 191 13.69 -40.29 -6.86
C ASP A 191 15.21 -40.18 -7.17
N HIS A 192 16.05 -40.37 -6.16
CA HIS A 192 17.52 -40.34 -6.35
C HIS A 192 18.25 -41.52 -5.68
N ASN A 193 17.71 -42.74 -5.79
CA ASN A 193 18.54 -43.88 -5.40
C ASN A 193 18.27 -45.17 -6.21
N GLU A 194 18.24 -45.09 -7.53
CA GLU A 194 18.40 -46.23 -8.41
C GLU A 194 19.34 -45.87 -9.56
N ASN A 195 20.63 -45.90 -9.34
CA ASN A 195 21.63 -46.24 -10.36
C ASN A 195 23.06 -46.37 -9.81
N LYS A 196 23.29 -47.34 -8.96
CA LYS A 196 24.63 -47.92 -8.73
C LYS A 196 24.44 -49.39 -8.40
N ASP A 197 24.36 -50.20 -9.46
CA ASP A 197 24.81 -51.60 -9.50
C ASP A 197 24.32 -52.22 -10.82
N GLN A 198 25.12 -51.98 -11.91
CA GLN A 198 25.40 -52.92 -12.99
C GLN A 198 26.62 -52.43 -13.79
#